data_d24fa3921a0b3585d29891adb8726607
#
_entry.id   d24fa3921a0b3585d29891adb8726607
#
_cell.length_a   1.000
_cell.length_b   1.000
_cell.length_c   1.000
_cell.angle_alpha   90.00
_cell.angle_beta   90.00
_cell.angle_gamma   90.00
#
_symmetry.space_group_name_H-M   'P 1'
#
loop_
_entity.id
_entity.type
_entity.pdbx_description
1 polymer ?
#
loop_
_entity_poly.entity_id
_entity_poly.type
_entity_poly.pdbx_seq_one_letter_code
_entity_poly.pdbx_strand_id
1 'polypeptide(L)'
;VFSLSAAGGSFSVCIPVEYEGYFNNLSQSLTSMNACKVQTMRDLASVVIVGENMKNATGTAGKLFNALGRNNINIVAMNQGSSETSITVVLEKKNIKKALNAIHESFFLTEYQELNIFVVGTGTVGGSLLEQLHSQKELIMNQNGVKLNVMGVADVSKFILDRNGVDLTRYN
;
A
#
# COMPACT_ATOMS: atom_id res chain seq x y z
N VAL A 1 10.06 -8.24 -22.75
CA VAL A 1 10.17 -6.82 -23.15
C VAL A 1 8.83 -6.16 -22.88
N PHE A 2 8.79 -5.10 -22.09
CA PHE A 2 7.57 -4.29 -21.91
C PHE A 2 7.86 -2.88 -22.43
N SER A 3 6.92 -2.32 -23.16
CA SER A 3 6.85 -0.89 -23.42
C SER A 3 6.33 -0.19 -22.19
N LEU A 4 7.05 0.81 -21.68
CA LEU A 4 6.66 1.54 -20.48
C LEU A 4 5.94 2.84 -20.80
N SER A 5 6.41 3.58 -21.79
CA SER A 5 5.76 4.81 -22.23
C SER A 5 6.23 5.24 -23.60
N ALA A 6 5.37 5.97 -24.30
CA ALA A 6 5.70 6.72 -25.49
C ALA A 6 5.07 8.09 -25.38
N ALA A 7 5.88 9.14 -25.24
CA ALA A 7 5.40 10.52 -25.17
C ALA A 7 6.48 11.49 -25.67
N GLY A 8 6.05 12.54 -26.35
CA GLY A 8 6.94 13.65 -26.73
C GLY A 8 8.16 13.25 -27.55
N GLY A 9 8.04 12.23 -28.41
CA GLY A 9 9.16 11.75 -29.24
C GLY A 9 10.15 10.84 -28.49
N SER A 10 9.88 10.46 -27.25
CA SER A 10 10.65 9.49 -26.48
C SER A 10 9.89 8.17 -26.31
N PHE A 11 10.63 7.08 -26.31
CA PHE A 11 10.11 5.74 -26.11
C PHE A 11 10.95 5.01 -25.08
N SER A 12 10.29 4.47 -24.03
CA SER A 12 10.97 3.74 -22.97
C SER A 12 10.58 2.28 -23.00
N VAL A 13 11.57 1.39 -22.90
CA VAL A 13 11.39 -0.06 -22.82
C VAL A 13 12.12 -0.61 -21.61
N CYS A 14 11.52 -1.61 -20.97
CA CYS A 14 12.19 -2.44 -19.98
C CYS A 14 12.49 -3.79 -20.59
N ILE A 15 13.72 -4.23 -20.48
CA ILE A 15 14.18 -5.53 -21.00
C ILE A 15 14.81 -6.35 -19.89
N PRO A 16 14.60 -7.67 -19.86
CA PRO A 16 15.33 -8.55 -18.95
C PRO A 16 16.84 -8.48 -19.20
N VAL A 17 17.62 -8.62 -18.14
CA VAL A 17 19.09 -8.50 -18.17
C VAL A 17 19.75 -9.51 -19.11
N GLU A 18 19.15 -10.67 -19.30
CA GLU A 18 19.57 -11.73 -20.21
C GLU A 18 19.60 -11.30 -21.69
N TYR A 19 18.84 -10.26 -22.05
CA TYR A 19 18.82 -9.68 -23.40
C TYR A 19 19.67 -8.42 -23.54
N GLU A 20 20.45 -8.05 -22.53
CA GLU A 20 21.28 -6.83 -22.54
C GLU A 20 22.24 -6.79 -23.72
N GLY A 21 22.86 -7.93 -24.11
CA GLY A 21 23.77 -8.00 -25.22
C GLY A 21 23.12 -7.63 -26.58
N TYR A 22 21.90 -8.11 -26.81
CA TYR A 22 21.14 -7.77 -28.03
C TYR A 22 20.76 -6.28 -28.05
N PHE A 23 20.38 -5.76 -26.90
CA PHE A 23 20.02 -4.35 -26.81
C PHE A 23 21.20 -3.43 -27.01
N ASN A 24 22.38 -3.75 -26.49
CA ASN A 24 23.60 -2.97 -26.71
C ASN A 24 23.96 -2.87 -28.21
N ASN A 25 23.84 -3.97 -28.96
CA ASN A 25 24.07 -3.96 -30.40
C ASN A 25 23.03 -3.09 -31.13
N LEU A 26 21.76 -3.20 -30.78
CA LEU A 26 20.69 -2.36 -31.32
C LEU A 26 20.92 -0.88 -31.01
N SER A 27 21.26 -0.57 -29.77
CA SER A 27 21.55 0.77 -29.29
C SER A 27 22.70 1.44 -30.06
N GLN A 28 23.77 0.70 -30.30
CA GLN A 28 24.88 1.17 -31.12
C GLN A 28 24.44 1.46 -32.56
N SER A 29 23.64 0.56 -33.14
CA SER A 29 23.14 0.75 -34.52
C SER A 29 22.23 2.00 -34.60
N LEU A 30 21.31 2.20 -33.65
CA LEU A 30 20.45 3.36 -33.63
C LEU A 30 21.24 4.67 -33.46
N THR A 31 22.28 4.66 -32.63
CA THR A 31 23.13 5.82 -32.40
C THR A 31 23.97 6.15 -33.65
N SER A 32 24.53 5.12 -34.30
CA SER A 32 25.34 5.32 -35.52
C SER A 32 24.53 5.86 -36.70
N MET A 33 23.22 5.56 -36.74
CA MET A 33 22.30 6.09 -37.75
C MET A 33 21.80 7.52 -37.43
N ASN A 34 22.21 8.14 -36.29
CA ASN A 34 21.68 9.38 -35.81
C ASN A 34 20.12 9.38 -35.63
N ALA A 35 19.53 8.20 -35.47
CA ALA A 35 18.08 8.04 -35.41
C ALA A 35 17.52 8.50 -34.10
N CYS A 36 18.21 8.26 -32.97
CA CYS A 36 17.78 8.68 -31.64
C CYS A 36 18.95 8.70 -30.64
N LYS A 37 18.74 9.41 -29.51
CA LYS A 37 19.62 9.36 -28.36
C LYS A 37 19.18 8.23 -27.44
N VAL A 38 20.05 7.25 -27.20
CA VAL A 38 19.76 6.14 -26.28
C VAL A 38 20.32 6.42 -24.91
N GLN A 39 19.49 6.24 -23.87
CA GLN A 39 19.88 6.28 -22.48
C GLN A 39 19.57 4.92 -21.84
N THR A 40 20.51 4.37 -21.10
CA THR A 40 20.36 3.08 -20.43
C THR A 40 20.41 3.27 -18.91
N MET A 41 19.42 2.73 -18.21
CA MET A 41 19.40 2.65 -16.75
C MET A 41 19.54 1.19 -16.34
N ARG A 42 20.39 0.92 -15.34
CA ARG A 42 20.66 -0.43 -14.82
C ARG A 42 20.23 -0.54 -13.36
N ASP A 43 20.34 -1.76 -12.80
CA ASP A 43 19.99 -2.06 -11.40
C ASP A 43 18.55 -1.70 -11.05
N LEU A 44 17.66 -1.90 -12.00
CA LEU A 44 16.23 -1.74 -11.84
C LEU A 44 15.54 -3.10 -11.66
N ALA A 45 14.38 -3.07 -11.02
CA ALA A 45 13.49 -4.21 -10.92
C ALA A 45 12.05 -3.77 -11.16
N SER A 46 11.25 -4.65 -11.74
CA SER A 46 9.81 -4.44 -11.90
C SER A 46 9.03 -5.19 -10.84
N VAL A 47 8.03 -4.52 -10.28
CA VAL A 47 7.01 -5.10 -9.41
C VAL A 47 5.68 -4.97 -10.12
N VAL A 48 4.92 -6.06 -10.18
CA VAL A 48 3.62 -6.09 -10.84
C VAL A 48 2.56 -6.48 -9.82
N ILE A 49 1.52 -5.67 -9.72
CA ILE A 49 0.30 -6.02 -9.01
C ILE A 49 -0.68 -6.54 -10.05
N VAL A 50 -1.24 -7.71 -9.79
CA VAL A 50 -2.22 -8.35 -10.66
C VAL A 50 -3.48 -8.67 -9.86
N GLY A 51 -4.64 -8.34 -10.41
CA GLY A 51 -5.92 -8.65 -9.77
C GLY A 51 -7.10 -8.39 -10.69
N GLU A 52 -8.01 -9.34 -10.81
CA GLU A 52 -9.23 -9.19 -11.60
C GLU A 52 -10.14 -8.10 -11.04
N ASN A 53 -10.21 -7.96 -9.71
CA ASN A 53 -11.02 -6.94 -9.03
C ASN A 53 -10.44 -5.52 -9.14
N MET A 54 -9.32 -5.32 -9.84
CA MET A 54 -8.75 -4.00 -10.08
C MET A 54 -9.48 -3.25 -11.19
N LYS A 55 -10.16 -3.97 -12.08
CA LYS A 55 -10.92 -3.38 -13.17
C LYS A 55 -12.05 -2.51 -12.62
N ASN A 56 -12.11 -1.26 -13.05
CA ASN A 56 -13.05 -0.24 -12.56
C ASN A 56 -12.94 0.08 -11.06
N ALA A 57 -11.91 -0.44 -10.36
CA ALA A 57 -11.68 -0.14 -8.94
C ALA A 57 -10.97 1.21 -8.78
N THR A 58 -11.72 2.22 -8.34
CA THR A 58 -11.16 3.54 -8.08
C THR A 58 -10.17 3.51 -6.92
N GLY A 59 -9.07 4.26 -7.05
CA GLY A 59 -8.09 4.41 -5.97
C GLY A 59 -6.99 3.37 -5.89
N THR A 60 -7.04 2.26 -6.65
CA THR A 60 -6.02 1.20 -6.61
C THR A 60 -4.62 1.73 -6.91
N ALA A 61 -4.45 2.51 -7.98
CA ALA A 61 -3.18 3.14 -8.30
C ALA A 61 -2.74 4.15 -7.21
N GLY A 62 -3.68 4.93 -6.68
CA GLY A 62 -3.41 5.85 -5.56
C GLY A 62 -2.91 5.13 -4.31
N LYS A 63 -3.50 3.98 -3.97
CA LYS A 63 -3.09 3.12 -2.85
C LYS A 63 -1.66 2.60 -3.04
N LEU A 64 -1.33 2.15 -4.25
CA LEU A 64 0.02 1.71 -4.61
C LEU A 64 1.05 2.84 -4.46
N PHE A 65 0.78 4.00 -5.05
CA PHE A 65 1.72 5.11 -5.03
C PHE A 65 1.91 5.69 -3.63
N ASN A 66 0.84 5.74 -2.84
CA ASN A 66 0.92 6.15 -1.45
C ASN A 66 1.77 5.19 -0.61
N ALA A 67 1.60 3.86 -0.81
CA ALA A 67 2.40 2.85 -0.13
C ALA A 67 3.91 3.02 -0.43
N LEU A 68 4.28 3.22 -1.69
CA LEU A 68 5.66 3.43 -2.09
C LEU A 68 6.21 4.78 -1.61
N GLY A 69 5.44 5.86 -1.76
CA GLY A 69 5.84 7.20 -1.35
C GLY A 69 6.08 7.34 0.15
N ARG A 70 5.17 6.80 0.99
CA ARG A 70 5.35 6.79 2.46
C ARG A 70 6.60 6.04 2.90
N ASN A 71 7.05 5.09 2.09
CA ASN A 71 8.26 4.33 2.34
C ASN A 71 9.50 4.92 1.66
N ASN A 72 9.45 6.14 1.13
CA ASN A 72 10.55 6.80 0.42
C ASN A 72 11.11 5.95 -0.74
N ILE A 73 10.23 5.29 -1.49
CA ILE A 73 10.61 4.48 -2.66
C ILE A 73 10.26 5.27 -3.91
N ASN A 74 11.29 5.63 -4.69
CA ASN A 74 11.10 6.32 -5.96
C ASN A 74 10.64 5.36 -7.05
N ILE A 75 9.67 5.78 -7.85
CA ILE A 75 9.19 5.06 -9.03
C ILE A 75 9.91 5.65 -10.24
N VAL A 76 10.68 4.81 -10.93
CA VAL A 76 11.44 5.19 -12.14
C VAL A 76 10.52 5.23 -13.35
N ALA A 77 9.63 4.25 -13.46
CA ALA A 77 8.65 4.15 -14.54
C ALA A 77 7.44 3.34 -14.08
N MET A 78 6.33 3.49 -14.78
CA MET A 78 5.09 2.76 -14.51
C MET A 78 4.33 2.47 -15.79
N ASN A 79 3.56 1.41 -15.76
CA ASN A 79 2.60 1.08 -16.81
C ASN A 79 1.36 0.41 -16.22
N GLN A 80 0.21 0.82 -16.71
CA GLN A 80 -1.06 0.14 -16.46
C GLN A 80 -1.64 -0.25 -17.82
N GLY A 81 -1.89 -1.54 -18.01
CA GLY A 81 -2.48 -2.05 -19.24
C GLY A 81 -3.93 -1.61 -19.41
N SER A 82 -4.42 -1.55 -20.64
CA SER A 82 -5.80 -1.20 -20.97
C SER A 82 -6.85 -2.19 -20.41
N SER A 83 -6.42 -3.39 -20.01
CA SER A 83 -7.26 -4.38 -19.31
C SER A 83 -7.57 -3.99 -17.87
N GLU A 84 -6.82 -3.04 -17.29
CA GLU A 84 -6.90 -2.60 -15.89
C GLU A 84 -6.69 -3.73 -14.86
N THR A 85 -6.19 -4.89 -15.29
CA THR A 85 -5.96 -6.04 -14.42
C THR A 85 -4.56 -6.08 -13.83
N SER A 86 -3.68 -5.17 -14.26
CA SER A 86 -2.31 -5.10 -13.73
C SER A 86 -1.75 -3.69 -13.73
N ILE A 87 -0.94 -3.40 -12.70
CA ILE A 87 -0.12 -2.19 -12.62
C ILE A 87 1.33 -2.63 -12.42
N THR A 88 2.19 -2.19 -13.32
CA THR A 88 3.63 -2.42 -13.25
C THR A 88 4.33 -1.16 -12.80
N VAL A 89 5.20 -1.25 -11.80
CA VAL A 89 6.12 -0.18 -11.39
C VAL A 89 7.55 -0.66 -11.51
N VAL A 90 8.43 0.20 -11.99
CA VAL A 90 9.87 -0.02 -12.07
C VAL A 90 10.54 0.84 -11.02
N LEU A 91 11.42 0.25 -10.24
CA LEU A 91 12.13 0.88 -9.13
C LEU A 91 13.57 0.33 -9.04
N GLU A 92 14.40 0.96 -8.22
CA GLU A 92 15.76 0.46 -7.98
C GLU A 92 15.73 -0.91 -7.31
N LYS A 93 16.53 -1.85 -7.81
CA LYS A 93 16.61 -3.24 -7.35
C LYS A 93 16.86 -3.37 -5.83
N LYS A 94 17.64 -2.46 -5.24
CA LYS A 94 17.90 -2.43 -3.79
C LYS A 94 16.63 -2.25 -2.94
N ASN A 95 15.60 -1.62 -3.50
CA ASN A 95 14.35 -1.30 -2.80
C ASN A 95 13.26 -2.38 -2.95
N ILE A 96 13.51 -3.47 -3.70
CA ILE A 96 12.46 -4.44 -4.05
C ILE A 96 11.82 -5.09 -2.82
N LYS A 97 12.61 -5.50 -1.82
CA LYS A 97 12.06 -6.12 -0.59
C LYS A 97 11.18 -5.14 0.19
N LYS A 98 11.65 -3.89 0.31
CA LYS A 98 10.90 -2.83 1.00
C LYS A 98 9.62 -2.49 0.27
N ALA A 99 9.67 -2.43 -1.06
CA ALA A 99 8.50 -2.18 -1.91
C ALA A 99 7.46 -3.29 -1.79
N LEU A 100 7.88 -4.56 -1.86
CA LEU A 100 6.98 -5.70 -1.71
C LEU A 100 6.27 -5.70 -0.35
N ASN A 101 7.00 -5.45 0.74
CA ASN A 101 6.40 -5.36 2.07
C ASN A 101 5.41 -4.19 2.17
N ALA A 102 5.79 -2.99 1.72
CA ALA A 102 4.93 -1.82 1.76
C ALA A 102 3.63 -2.00 0.94
N ILE A 103 3.74 -2.62 -0.24
CA ILE A 103 2.60 -2.95 -1.08
C ILE A 103 1.73 -4.00 -0.41
N HIS A 104 2.34 -5.08 0.10
CA HIS A 104 1.62 -6.14 0.79
C HIS A 104 0.85 -5.61 2.00
N GLU A 105 1.51 -4.82 2.85
CA GLU A 105 0.86 -4.16 3.98
C GLU A 105 -0.32 -3.29 3.54
N SER A 106 -0.12 -2.50 2.49
CA SER A 106 -1.17 -1.61 2.00
C SER A 106 -2.37 -2.36 1.41
N PHE A 107 -2.18 -3.48 0.73
CA PHE A 107 -3.26 -4.16 0.00
C PHE A 107 -3.91 -5.30 0.78
N PHE A 108 -3.18 -5.97 1.67
CA PHE A 108 -3.61 -7.21 2.31
C PHE A 108 -3.68 -7.13 3.84
N LEU A 109 -2.97 -6.22 4.48
CA LEU A 109 -3.19 -5.98 5.88
C LEU A 109 -4.40 -5.06 6.06
N THR A 110 -5.20 -5.38 7.05
CA THR A 110 -6.53 -4.83 7.35
C THR A 110 -6.58 -3.31 7.17
N GLU A 111 -7.59 -2.82 6.49
CA GLU A 111 -7.88 -1.40 6.27
C GLU A 111 -8.22 -0.64 7.57
N TYR A 112 -8.15 -1.32 8.71
CA TYR A 112 -8.54 -0.76 9.99
C TYR A 112 -7.31 -0.51 10.87
N GLN A 113 -7.19 0.72 11.34
CA GLN A 113 -6.31 1.03 12.46
C GLN A 113 -6.97 0.49 13.72
N GLU A 114 -6.38 -0.52 14.37
CA GLU A 114 -6.90 -1.04 15.64
C GLU A 114 -6.33 -0.23 16.79
N LEU A 115 -7.22 0.38 17.59
CA LEU A 115 -6.87 1.11 18.81
C LEU A 115 -7.30 0.29 20.02
N ASN A 116 -6.32 -0.12 20.81
CA ASN A 116 -6.55 -0.81 22.08
C ASN A 116 -6.70 0.21 23.21
N ILE A 117 -7.85 0.23 23.83
CA ILE A 117 -8.27 1.23 24.81
C ILE A 117 -8.33 0.60 26.20
N PHE A 118 -7.78 1.30 27.19
CA PHE A 118 -7.91 0.98 28.59
C PHE A 118 -8.60 2.16 29.27
N VAL A 119 -9.74 1.90 29.95
CA VAL A 119 -10.49 2.91 30.68
C VAL A 119 -10.26 2.71 32.16
N VAL A 120 -9.75 3.72 32.84
CA VAL A 120 -9.53 3.72 34.27
C VAL A 120 -10.47 4.75 34.95
N GLY A 121 -11.36 4.25 35.77
CA GLY A 121 -12.44 5.01 36.39
C GLY A 121 -13.74 4.88 35.60
N THR A 122 -14.75 4.26 36.26
CA THR A 122 -16.08 4.00 35.70
C THR A 122 -17.17 4.90 36.29
N GLY A 123 -16.78 6.01 36.90
CA GLY A 123 -17.72 7.04 37.37
C GLY A 123 -18.46 7.70 36.20
N THR A 124 -19.14 8.81 36.47
CA THR A 124 -20.00 9.50 35.49
C THR A 124 -19.33 9.70 34.13
N VAL A 125 -18.07 10.16 34.07
CA VAL A 125 -17.36 10.43 32.83
C VAL A 125 -16.92 9.14 32.15
N GLY A 126 -16.31 8.21 32.90
CA GLY A 126 -15.85 6.92 32.34
C GLY A 126 -16.97 6.04 31.84
N GLY A 127 -18.11 6.00 32.59
CA GLY A 127 -19.32 5.31 32.16
C GLY A 127 -19.88 5.87 30.85
N SER A 128 -20.04 7.19 30.76
CA SER A 128 -20.50 7.85 29.53
C SER A 128 -19.55 7.60 28.34
N LEU A 129 -18.24 7.57 28.59
CA LEU A 129 -17.27 7.22 27.53
C LEU A 129 -17.46 5.78 27.03
N LEU A 130 -17.64 4.81 27.95
CA LEU A 130 -17.89 3.42 27.60
C LEU A 130 -19.16 3.22 26.76
N GLU A 131 -20.26 3.94 27.16
CA GLU A 131 -21.51 3.94 26.39
C GLU A 131 -21.31 4.53 24.97
N GLN A 132 -20.56 5.62 24.83
CA GLN A 132 -20.25 6.21 23.54
C GLN A 132 -19.39 5.27 22.69
N LEU A 133 -18.36 4.67 23.28
CA LEU A 133 -17.53 3.67 22.59
C LEU A 133 -18.37 2.49 22.09
N HIS A 134 -19.31 2.00 22.92
CA HIS A 134 -20.20 0.90 22.55
C HIS A 134 -21.13 1.29 21.39
N SER A 135 -21.75 2.45 21.45
CA SER A 135 -22.75 2.89 20.45
C SER A 135 -22.12 3.36 19.14
N GLN A 136 -20.89 3.88 19.16
CA GLN A 136 -20.27 4.52 18.00
C GLN A 136 -19.16 3.69 17.35
N LYS A 137 -18.73 2.57 17.94
CA LYS A 137 -17.61 1.75 17.41
C LYS A 137 -17.78 1.36 15.95
N GLU A 138 -18.98 0.96 15.54
CA GLU A 138 -19.26 0.56 14.16
C GLU A 138 -19.26 1.76 13.20
N LEU A 139 -19.79 2.89 13.65
CA LEU A 139 -19.78 4.13 12.87
C LEU A 139 -18.34 4.60 12.60
N ILE A 140 -17.52 4.61 13.65
CA ILE A 140 -16.11 5.01 13.57
C ILE A 140 -15.33 4.05 12.68
N MET A 141 -15.60 2.75 12.79
CA MET A 141 -14.99 1.74 11.93
C MET A 141 -15.33 1.98 10.44
N ASN A 142 -16.60 2.22 10.13
CA ASN A 142 -17.08 2.39 8.76
C ASN A 142 -16.66 3.73 8.14
N GLN A 143 -16.62 4.80 8.93
CA GLN A 143 -16.31 6.14 8.42
C GLN A 143 -14.80 6.43 8.41
N ASN A 144 -14.07 5.98 9.42
CA ASN A 144 -12.68 6.36 9.65
C ASN A 144 -11.70 5.20 9.46
N GLY A 145 -12.17 3.97 9.26
CA GLY A 145 -11.32 2.78 9.20
C GLY A 145 -10.59 2.51 10.53
N VAL A 146 -11.20 2.91 11.67
CA VAL A 146 -10.64 2.74 13.01
C VAL A 146 -11.48 1.75 13.80
N LYS A 147 -10.91 0.60 14.14
CA LYS A 147 -11.51 -0.40 15.01
C LYS A 147 -11.12 -0.08 16.45
N LEU A 148 -12.12 0.28 17.27
CA LEU A 148 -11.94 0.53 18.69
C LEU A 148 -12.11 -0.77 19.47
N ASN A 149 -11.09 -1.16 20.22
CA ASN A 149 -11.07 -2.37 21.02
C ASN A 149 -10.80 -2.01 22.48
N VAL A 150 -11.84 -2.09 23.34
CA VAL A 150 -11.68 -1.85 24.78
C VAL A 150 -11.11 -3.12 25.41
N MET A 151 -9.82 -3.11 25.69
CA MET A 151 -9.08 -4.26 26.25
C MET A 151 -9.19 -4.37 27.77
N GLY A 152 -9.44 -3.25 28.44
CA GLY A 152 -9.54 -3.24 29.89
C GLY A 152 -10.37 -2.09 30.43
N VAL A 153 -11.08 -2.38 31.51
CA VAL A 153 -11.83 -1.40 32.28
C VAL A 153 -11.49 -1.62 33.76
N ALA A 154 -11.09 -0.57 34.43
CA ALA A 154 -10.74 -0.62 35.85
C ALA A 154 -11.44 0.48 36.66
N ASP A 155 -11.76 0.17 37.88
CA ASP A 155 -12.23 1.12 38.89
C ASP A 155 -11.44 0.92 40.20
N VAL A 156 -11.74 1.68 41.23
CA VAL A 156 -11.03 1.67 42.53
C VAL A 156 -10.93 0.26 43.14
N SER A 157 -11.93 -0.60 42.91
CA SER A 157 -12.03 -1.91 43.57
C SER A 157 -12.05 -3.10 42.62
N LYS A 158 -12.26 -2.89 41.33
CA LYS A 158 -12.45 -3.96 40.38
C LYS A 158 -11.77 -3.63 39.06
N PHE A 159 -11.37 -4.67 38.32
CA PHE A 159 -10.91 -4.52 36.94
C PHE A 159 -11.34 -5.72 36.09
N ILE A 160 -11.53 -5.48 34.81
CA ILE A 160 -11.73 -6.49 33.78
C ILE A 160 -10.68 -6.27 32.71
N LEU A 161 -10.03 -7.34 32.28
CA LEU A 161 -9.08 -7.34 31.19
C LEU A 161 -9.39 -8.49 30.24
N ASP A 162 -9.62 -8.19 28.98
CA ASP A 162 -9.80 -9.21 27.93
C ASP A 162 -9.02 -8.81 26.69
N ARG A 163 -8.13 -9.69 26.24
CA ARG A 163 -7.31 -9.47 25.04
C ARG A 163 -8.11 -9.44 23.74
N ASN A 164 -9.30 -10.02 23.74
CA ASN A 164 -10.22 -10.05 22.59
C ASN A 164 -11.22 -8.89 22.60
N GLY A 165 -11.20 -8.08 23.65
CA GLY A 165 -12.10 -6.96 23.87
C GLY A 165 -13.18 -7.25 24.92
N VAL A 166 -13.32 -6.32 25.87
CA VAL A 166 -14.30 -6.39 26.95
C VAL A 166 -15.71 -6.22 26.39
N ASP A 167 -16.62 -7.09 26.78
CA ASP A 167 -18.04 -6.93 26.47
C ASP A 167 -18.62 -5.77 27.27
N LEU A 168 -18.81 -4.63 26.62
CA LEU A 168 -19.29 -3.39 27.23
C LEU A 168 -20.77 -3.44 27.66
N THR A 169 -21.50 -4.52 27.37
CA THR A 169 -22.86 -4.74 27.82
C THR A 169 -22.90 -5.29 29.25
N ARG A 170 -21.79 -5.80 29.78
CA ARG A 170 -21.68 -6.57 31.04
C ARG A 170 -20.67 -6.02 32.02
N TYR A 171 -20.19 -4.79 31.83
CA TYR A 171 -19.16 -4.23 32.72
C TYR A 171 -19.68 -3.67 34.07
N ASN A 172 -20.99 -3.62 34.30
CA ASN A 172 -21.63 -3.16 35.56
C ASN A 172 -21.64 -4.24 36.65
#